data_2d8c3a4fd5d57f841c18a529f5e07d5d
#
_entry.id   2d8c3a4fd5d57f841c18a529f5e07d5d
#
_cell.length_a   1.000
_cell.length_b   1.000
_cell.length_c   1.000
_cell.angle_alpha   90.00
_cell.angle_beta   90.00
_cell.angle_gamma   90.00
#
_symmetry.space_group_name_H-M   'P 1'
#
loop_
_entity.id
_entity.type
_entity.pdbx_description
1 polymer ?
#
loop_
_entity_poly.entity_id
_entity_poly.type
_entity_poly.pdbx_seq_one_letter_code
_entity_poly.pdbx_strand_id
1 'polypeptide(L)'
;MRTPITNVNWLEHHEIMDELLYHEASLTTHPMDDGFEAEVLKINLDQESYVLKTWSKSSKPDVQFQYRLLDVLSERGVAVSKPVGWGINPDGNKVLLTSFDGTPIHKVNNKTMKELASILARIHQIDIAELEHIQLPKYDFIDYFFPEVREHTDLNQAVISLVEQTPMRQDRIIHGDFHLGNIVEEQQRFTVIDWTNGQLGDPRYDFAWSFILLKIHISERYADMFRSAYLLDNFMEQEELEVFEAWACLRWILLNRRGSTPKGPNVSKRVKSILGSNRFLKDLDFQGFK
;
A
#
# COMPACT_ATOMS: atom_id res chain seq x y z
N MET A 1 -21.01 -6.77 27.11
CA MET A 1 -19.81 -5.88 26.96
C MET A 1 -20.19 -4.85 25.92
N ARG A 2 -19.78 -3.58 26.10
CA ARG A 2 -20.01 -2.56 25.05
C ARG A 2 -19.08 -2.87 23.87
N THR A 3 -19.59 -2.71 22.67
CA THR A 3 -18.79 -2.95 21.47
C THR A 3 -17.76 -1.83 21.26
N PRO A 4 -16.65 -2.09 20.57
CA PRO A 4 -15.58 -1.09 20.40
C PRO A 4 -16.03 0.15 19.60
N ILE A 5 -17.17 0.10 18.89
CA ILE A 5 -17.68 1.23 18.09
C ILE A 5 -18.59 2.19 18.87
N THR A 6 -19.20 1.75 19.97
CA THR A 6 -20.24 2.52 20.70
C THR A 6 -19.71 3.77 21.39
N ASN A 7 -18.47 3.74 21.86
CA ASN A 7 -17.88 4.85 22.59
C ASN A 7 -16.95 5.73 21.70
N VAL A 8 -16.95 5.51 20.38
CA VAL A 8 -16.19 6.33 19.46
C VAL A 8 -16.95 7.62 19.16
N ASN A 9 -16.26 8.74 19.23
CA ASN A 9 -16.74 10.00 18.70
C ASN A 9 -16.52 9.98 17.17
N TRP A 10 -17.53 9.54 16.42
CA TRP A 10 -17.51 9.48 14.96
C TRP A 10 -17.59 10.90 14.39
N LEU A 11 -16.55 11.32 13.66
CA LEU A 11 -16.41 12.67 13.12
C LEU A 11 -16.99 12.79 11.70
N GLU A 12 -16.81 11.75 10.89
CA GLU A 12 -17.44 11.59 9.57
C GLU A 12 -17.87 10.13 9.42
N HIS A 13 -19.09 9.88 8.93
CA HIS A 13 -19.60 8.51 8.72
C HIS A 13 -20.75 8.48 7.71
N HIS A 14 -20.99 7.31 7.14
CA HIS A 14 -22.16 6.97 6.32
C HIS A 14 -23.32 6.45 7.14
N GLU A 15 -24.53 6.44 6.57
CA GLU A 15 -25.78 5.98 7.22
C GLU A 15 -25.69 4.56 7.82
N ILE A 16 -24.90 3.69 7.22
CA ILE A 16 -24.67 2.32 7.73
C ILE A 16 -24.11 2.31 9.17
N MET A 17 -23.42 3.37 9.60
CA MET A 17 -22.96 3.51 10.98
C MET A 17 -24.13 3.58 11.96
N ASP A 18 -25.19 4.31 11.61
CA ASP A 18 -26.38 4.45 12.47
C ASP A 18 -27.07 3.11 12.66
N GLU A 19 -27.11 2.26 11.63
CA GLU A 19 -27.61 0.89 11.69
C GLU A 19 -26.75 0.03 12.61
N LEU A 20 -25.42 0.09 12.47
CA LEU A 20 -24.49 -0.65 13.33
C LEU A 20 -24.64 -0.25 14.81
N LEU A 21 -24.80 1.03 15.10
CA LEU A 21 -24.99 1.54 16.46
C LEU A 21 -26.38 1.13 17.02
N TYR A 22 -27.42 1.13 16.18
CA TYR A 22 -28.76 0.66 16.59
C TYR A 22 -28.77 -0.83 16.96
N HIS A 23 -28.04 -1.66 16.24
CA HIS A 23 -27.91 -3.10 16.45
C HIS A 23 -26.69 -3.50 17.31
N GLU A 24 -26.14 -2.59 18.11
CA GLU A 24 -24.96 -2.81 18.93
C GLU A 24 -24.95 -4.14 19.70
N ALA A 25 -26.11 -4.50 20.29
CA ALA A 25 -26.25 -5.70 21.10
C ALA A 25 -26.06 -7.01 20.31
N SER A 26 -26.22 -6.98 18.99
CA SER A 26 -26.10 -8.12 18.08
C SER A 26 -24.71 -8.22 17.46
N LEU A 27 -23.86 -7.20 17.62
CA LEU A 27 -22.51 -7.20 17.04
C LEU A 27 -21.62 -8.24 17.73
N THR A 28 -20.87 -8.95 16.92
CA THR A 28 -19.77 -9.81 17.40
C THR A 28 -18.44 -9.29 16.90
N THR A 29 -17.40 -9.44 17.73
CA THR A 29 -16.06 -8.94 17.42
C THR A 29 -15.03 -10.05 17.49
N HIS A 30 -14.11 -10.08 16.54
CA HIS A 30 -13.01 -11.05 16.48
C HIS A 30 -11.70 -10.32 16.21
N PRO A 31 -10.63 -10.57 16.99
CA PRO A 31 -9.30 -10.08 16.65
C PRO A 31 -8.88 -10.59 15.28
N MET A 32 -8.24 -9.75 14.52
CA MET A 32 -7.50 -10.14 13.31
C MET A 32 -6.01 -10.03 13.59
N ASP A 33 -5.19 -10.56 12.68
CA ASP A 33 -3.75 -10.37 12.80
C ASP A 33 -3.45 -8.86 12.79
N ASP A 34 -2.70 -8.43 13.81
CA ASP A 34 -2.35 -7.02 13.96
C ASP A 34 -1.54 -6.53 12.76
N GLY A 35 -1.92 -5.39 12.23
CA GLY A 35 -1.07 -4.64 11.31
C GLY A 35 0.15 -4.07 12.05
N PHE A 36 1.19 -3.68 11.32
CA PHE A 36 2.40 -3.10 11.92
C PHE A 36 2.13 -1.84 12.78
N GLU A 37 1.05 -1.12 12.51
CA GLU A 37 0.78 0.20 13.10
C GLU A 37 -0.60 0.33 13.76
N ALA A 38 -1.50 -0.63 13.59
CA ALA A 38 -2.87 -0.56 14.07
C ALA A 38 -3.33 -1.89 14.67
N GLU A 39 -4.09 -1.82 15.74
CA GLU A 39 -4.93 -2.93 16.20
C GLU A 39 -6.08 -3.13 15.21
N VAL A 40 -6.37 -4.39 14.83
CA VAL A 40 -7.38 -4.72 13.81
C VAL A 40 -8.41 -5.66 14.39
N LEU A 41 -9.69 -5.26 14.31
CA LEU A 41 -10.82 -6.07 14.75
C LEU A 41 -11.79 -6.27 13.59
N LYS A 42 -12.28 -7.51 13.41
CA LYS A 42 -13.42 -7.80 12.56
C LYS A 42 -14.70 -7.65 13.39
N ILE A 43 -15.67 -6.93 12.85
CA ILE A 43 -17.00 -6.75 13.44
C ILE A 43 -18.01 -7.39 12.50
N ASN A 44 -18.91 -8.23 13.03
CA ASN A 44 -19.97 -8.83 12.23
C ASN A 44 -21.34 -8.38 12.73
N LEU A 45 -22.22 -8.08 11.79
CA LEU A 45 -23.65 -7.89 11.98
C LEU A 45 -24.37 -8.78 10.96
N ASP A 46 -25.09 -9.80 11.43
CA ASP A 46 -25.76 -10.80 10.60
C ASP A 46 -24.82 -11.44 9.56
N GLN A 47 -25.04 -11.16 8.28
CA GLN A 47 -24.21 -11.66 7.17
C GLN A 47 -23.14 -10.67 6.72
N GLU A 48 -23.15 -9.45 7.25
CA GLU A 48 -22.19 -8.42 6.88
C GLU A 48 -21.01 -8.37 7.86
N SER A 49 -19.87 -7.99 7.36
CA SER A 49 -18.64 -7.91 8.14
C SER A 49 -17.91 -6.61 7.84
N TYR A 50 -17.27 -6.08 8.87
CA TYR A 50 -16.53 -4.82 8.83
C TYR A 50 -15.16 -4.98 9.48
N VAL A 51 -14.25 -4.07 9.20
CA VAL A 51 -12.92 -4.01 9.79
C VAL A 51 -12.74 -2.68 10.52
N LEU A 52 -12.52 -2.75 11.82
CA LEU A 52 -12.15 -1.61 12.64
C LEU A 52 -10.64 -1.60 12.83
N LYS A 53 -9.98 -0.56 12.33
CA LYS A 53 -8.56 -0.29 12.59
C LYS A 53 -8.44 0.81 13.64
N THR A 54 -7.57 0.60 14.62
CA THR A 54 -7.31 1.57 15.70
C THR A 54 -5.83 1.92 15.75
N TRP A 55 -5.48 3.18 15.48
CA TRP A 55 -4.12 3.70 15.59
C TRP A 55 -3.95 4.48 16.88
N SER A 56 -2.82 4.30 17.54
CA SER A 56 -2.44 5.14 18.69
C SER A 56 -2.53 6.62 18.33
N LYS A 57 -2.93 7.45 19.27
CA LYS A 57 -2.97 8.92 19.12
C LYS A 57 -1.64 9.53 18.67
N SER A 58 -0.51 8.88 18.97
CA SER A 58 0.83 9.30 18.56
C SER A 58 1.24 8.76 17.17
N SER A 59 0.43 7.90 16.54
CA SER A 59 0.73 7.36 15.23
C SER A 59 0.60 8.42 14.13
N LYS A 60 1.47 8.33 13.14
CA LYS A 60 1.56 9.29 12.03
C LYS A 60 0.39 9.27 11.05
N PRO A 61 -0.28 8.13 10.76
CA PRO A 61 -1.30 8.06 9.72
C PRO A 61 -2.39 9.13 9.88
N ASP A 62 -2.73 9.78 8.78
CA ASP A 62 -3.88 10.68 8.68
C ASP A 62 -5.14 9.84 8.35
N VAL A 63 -5.89 9.48 9.40
CA VAL A 63 -7.06 8.62 9.28
C VAL A 63 -8.23 9.34 8.60
N GLN A 64 -8.38 10.65 8.79
CA GLN A 64 -9.37 11.45 8.08
C GLN A 64 -9.12 11.44 6.57
N PHE A 65 -7.87 11.67 6.19
CA PHE A 65 -7.49 11.60 4.79
C PHE A 65 -7.77 10.20 4.20
N GLN A 66 -7.39 9.12 4.91
CA GLN A 66 -7.67 7.76 4.44
C GLN A 66 -9.17 7.51 4.24
N TYR A 67 -10.02 7.94 5.19
CA TYR A 67 -11.47 7.83 5.08
C TYR A 67 -11.97 8.50 3.81
N ARG A 68 -11.63 9.77 3.59
CA ARG A 68 -12.06 10.56 2.45
C ARG A 68 -11.51 10.03 1.12
N LEU A 69 -10.26 9.55 1.11
CA LEU A 69 -9.67 8.93 -0.07
C LEU A 69 -10.41 7.65 -0.45
N LEU A 70 -10.64 6.75 0.50
CA LEU A 70 -11.38 5.51 0.27
C LEU A 70 -12.79 5.78 -0.25
N ASP A 71 -13.47 6.79 0.29
CA ASP A 71 -14.81 7.18 -0.12
C ASP A 71 -14.84 7.55 -1.61
N VAL A 72 -13.99 8.49 -1.99
CA VAL A 72 -13.87 8.93 -3.38
C VAL A 72 -13.45 7.81 -4.32
N LEU A 73 -12.48 6.96 -3.92
CA LEU A 73 -12.03 5.83 -4.74
C LEU A 73 -13.14 4.79 -4.92
N SER A 74 -13.90 4.49 -3.86
CA SER A 74 -15.00 3.52 -3.92
C SER A 74 -16.15 3.99 -4.79
N GLU A 75 -16.52 5.28 -4.73
CA GLU A 75 -17.52 5.90 -5.60
C GLU A 75 -17.17 5.81 -7.09
N ARG A 76 -15.87 5.82 -7.42
CA ARG A 76 -15.35 5.64 -8.78
C ARG A 76 -15.20 4.19 -9.20
N GLY A 77 -15.64 3.27 -8.38
CA GLY A 77 -15.55 1.82 -8.65
C GLY A 77 -14.11 1.28 -8.63
N VAL A 78 -13.20 1.97 -7.97
CA VAL A 78 -11.87 1.41 -7.67
C VAL A 78 -12.04 0.30 -6.64
N ALA A 79 -11.26 -0.77 -6.80
CA ALA A 79 -11.31 -1.93 -5.93
C ALA A 79 -10.64 -1.64 -4.56
N VAL A 80 -11.33 -0.88 -3.72
CA VAL A 80 -10.91 -0.50 -2.35
C VAL A 80 -11.99 -0.84 -1.35
N SER A 81 -11.64 -0.96 -0.07
CA SER A 81 -12.63 -1.12 1.00
C SER A 81 -13.52 0.11 1.10
N LYS A 82 -14.83 -0.10 1.26
CA LYS A 82 -15.78 1.01 1.46
C LYS A 82 -15.61 1.56 2.87
N PRO A 83 -15.38 2.85 3.05
CA PRO A 83 -15.33 3.45 4.37
C PRO A 83 -16.74 3.51 4.97
N VAL A 84 -16.85 3.28 6.27
CA VAL A 84 -18.09 3.39 7.02
C VAL A 84 -18.07 4.60 7.94
N GLY A 85 -16.94 4.85 8.59
CA GLY A 85 -16.74 6.03 9.41
C GLY A 85 -15.32 6.11 9.96
N TRP A 86 -14.93 7.32 10.34
CA TRP A 86 -13.72 7.56 11.12
C TRP A 86 -14.00 8.45 12.33
N GLY A 87 -13.20 8.28 13.38
CA GLY A 87 -13.41 9.00 14.61
C GLY A 87 -12.28 8.83 15.61
N ILE A 88 -12.58 9.20 16.86
CA ILE A 88 -11.66 9.14 17.99
C ILE A 88 -12.30 8.37 19.13
N ASN A 89 -11.62 7.34 19.63
CA ASN A 89 -12.09 6.57 20.78
C ASN A 89 -11.81 7.31 22.10
N PRO A 90 -12.34 6.84 23.27
CA PRO A 90 -12.17 7.49 24.56
C PRO A 90 -10.70 7.68 25.01
N ASP A 91 -9.79 6.84 24.53
CA ASP A 91 -8.35 6.92 24.84
C ASP A 91 -7.61 7.96 23.96
N GLY A 92 -8.33 8.59 23.03
CA GLY A 92 -7.79 9.54 22.07
C GLY A 92 -7.16 8.90 20.85
N ASN A 93 -7.34 7.60 20.66
CA ASN A 93 -6.84 6.87 19.50
C ASN A 93 -7.74 7.10 18.28
N LYS A 94 -7.13 7.19 17.10
CA LYS A 94 -7.83 7.35 15.82
C LYS A 94 -8.38 6.00 15.37
N VAL A 95 -9.61 5.99 14.88
CA VAL A 95 -10.26 4.76 14.39
C VAL A 95 -10.83 4.96 12.99
N LEU A 96 -10.79 3.90 12.19
CA LEU A 96 -11.40 3.81 10.86
C LEU A 96 -12.17 2.50 10.78
N LEU A 97 -13.44 2.58 10.42
CA LEU A 97 -14.29 1.44 10.12
C LEU A 97 -14.50 1.36 8.61
N THR A 98 -14.28 0.18 8.04
CA THR A 98 -14.47 -0.10 6.60
C THR A 98 -15.23 -1.40 6.42
N SER A 99 -15.70 -1.68 5.18
CA SER A 99 -16.15 -3.02 4.80
C SER A 99 -15.05 -4.06 5.02
N PHE A 100 -15.44 -5.30 5.27
CA PHE A 100 -14.56 -6.47 5.21
C PHE A 100 -14.67 -7.08 3.81
N ASP A 101 -13.58 -7.10 3.06
CA ASP A 101 -13.57 -7.46 1.64
C ASP A 101 -12.80 -8.77 1.36
N GLY A 102 -12.72 -9.63 2.36
CA GLY A 102 -12.15 -10.95 2.22
C GLY A 102 -10.87 -11.18 3.02
N THR A 103 -10.08 -12.14 2.57
CA THR A 103 -8.84 -12.60 3.23
C THR A 103 -7.62 -12.39 2.32
N PRO A 104 -6.40 -12.38 2.89
CA PRO A 104 -5.18 -12.28 2.09
C PRO A 104 -5.12 -13.33 0.98
N ILE A 105 -4.55 -12.96 -0.16
CA ILE A 105 -4.39 -13.86 -1.31
C ILE A 105 -3.47 -15.03 -0.95
N HIS A 106 -3.99 -16.26 -0.99
CA HIS A 106 -3.21 -17.48 -0.72
C HIS A 106 -2.56 -18.07 -1.97
N LYS A 107 -3.15 -17.85 -3.15
CA LYS A 107 -2.68 -18.45 -4.41
C LYS A 107 -2.62 -17.42 -5.51
N VAL A 108 -1.44 -17.24 -6.07
CA VAL A 108 -1.23 -16.39 -7.24
C VAL A 108 -1.20 -17.23 -8.52
N ASN A 109 -1.77 -16.69 -9.58
CA ASN A 109 -1.75 -17.27 -10.92
C ASN A 109 -1.67 -16.16 -11.98
N ASN A 110 -1.62 -16.54 -13.24
CA ASN A 110 -1.49 -15.59 -14.34
C ASN A 110 -2.67 -14.59 -14.41
N LYS A 111 -3.89 -15.06 -14.12
CA LYS A 111 -5.08 -14.19 -14.10
C LYS A 111 -4.98 -13.16 -12.98
N THR A 112 -4.60 -13.62 -11.77
CA THR A 112 -4.38 -12.75 -10.61
C THR A 112 -3.40 -11.63 -10.96
N MET A 113 -2.23 -11.95 -11.54
CA MET A 113 -1.22 -10.92 -11.87
C MET A 113 -1.73 -9.87 -12.85
N LYS A 114 -2.48 -10.29 -13.87
CA LYS A 114 -3.08 -9.35 -14.85
C LYS A 114 -4.12 -8.45 -14.21
N GLU A 115 -4.94 -9.00 -13.34
CA GLU A 115 -6.01 -8.25 -12.66
C GLU A 115 -5.44 -7.23 -11.67
N LEU A 116 -4.44 -7.61 -10.88
CA LEU A 116 -3.74 -6.68 -9.98
C LEU A 116 -3.04 -5.56 -10.75
N ALA A 117 -2.39 -5.86 -11.88
CA ALA A 117 -1.80 -4.86 -12.75
C ALA A 117 -2.83 -3.88 -13.30
N SER A 118 -4.01 -4.38 -13.70
CA SER A 118 -5.12 -3.54 -14.17
C SER A 118 -5.71 -2.67 -13.04
N ILE A 119 -5.79 -3.19 -11.82
CA ILE A 119 -6.23 -2.39 -10.66
C ILE A 119 -5.25 -1.23 -10.42
N LEU A 120 -3.95 -1.51 -10.36
CA LEU A 120 -2.93 -0.48 -10.16
C LEU A 120 -2.94 0.55 -11.30
N ALA A 121 -3.06 0.10 -12.56
CA ALA A 121 -3.15 0.97 -13.71
C ALA A 121 -4.35 1.94 -13.61
N ARG A 122 -5.52 1.44 -13.20
CA ARG A 122 -6.72 2.28 -12.98
C ARG A 122 -6.52 3.30 -11.87
N ILE A 123 -5.86 2.93 -10.77
CA ILE A 123 -5.52 3.88 -9.70
C ILE A 123 -4.68 5.02 -10.26
N HIS A 124 -3.64 4.73 -11.04
CA HIS A 124 -2.75 5.73 -11.62
C HIS A 124 -3.39 6.59 -12.72
N GLN A 125 -4.51 6.15 -13.29
CA GLN A 125 -5.24 6.88 -14.33
C GLN A 125 -6.29 7.85 -13.76
N ILE A 126 -6.53 7.82 -12.44
CA ILE A 126 -7.47 8.76 -11.82
C ILE A 126 -6.98 10.20 -12.04
N ASP A 127 -7.87 11.05 -12.54
CA ASP A 127 -7.56 12.47 -12.68
C ASP A 127 -7.53 13.13 -11.29
N ILE A 128 -6.40 13.74 -10.96
CA ILE A 128 -6.22 14.42 -9.67
C ILE A 128 -7.20 15.60 -9.49
N ALA A 129 -7.66 16.22 -10.58
CA ALA A 129 -8.68 17.26 -10.51
C ALA A 129 -9.98 16.75 -9.87
N GLU A 130 -10.29 15.47 -10.03
CA GLU A 130 -11.45 14.85 -9.39
C GLU A 130 -11.26 14.62 -7.88
N LEU A 131 -10.03 14.75 -7.37
CA LEU A 131 -9.63 14.53 -5.98
C LEU A 131 -9.29 15.83 -5.23
N GLU A 132 -9.45 17.00 -5.85
CA GLU A 132 -9.07 18.29 -5.26
C GLU A 132 -9.74 18.57 -3.90
N HIS A 133 -10.96 18.06 -3.69
CA HIS A 133 -11.73 18.29 -2.47
C HIS A 133 -11.18 17.52 -1.24
N ILE A 134 -10.29 16.51 -1.42
CA ILE A 134 -9.73 15.71 -0.33
C ILE A 134 -8.30 16.13 0.08
N GLN A 135 -7.74 17.16 -0.53
CA GLN A 135 -6.40 17.67 -0.22
C GLN A 135 -5.34 16.57 -0.16
N LEU A 136 -5.05 15.96 -1.30
CA LEU A 136 -4.05 14.89 -1.41
C LEU A 136 -2.70 15.33 -0.81
N PRO A 137 -2.11 14.57 0.13
CA PRO A 137 -0.80 14.88 0.67
C PRO A 137 0.26 14.74 -0.43
N LYS A 138 1.29 15.58 -0.33
CA LYS A 138 2.44 15.58 -1.19
C LYS A 138 3.69 15.67 -0.33
N TYR A 139 4.38 14.55 -0.16
CA TYR A 139 5.57 14.47 0.66
C TYR A 139 6.83 14.56 -0.20
N ASP A 140 7.95 14.99 0.39
CA ASP A 140 9.25 14.79 -0.24
C ASP A 140 9.50 13.30 -0.41
N PHE A 141 9.84 12.88 -1.63
CA PHE A 141 9.98 11.47 -2.00
C PHE A 141 11.08 10.76 -1.20
N ILE A 142 12.22 11.42 -1.03
CA ILE A 142 13.36 10.83 -0.32
C ILE A 142 13.07 10.73 1.17
N ASP A 143 12.60 11.82 1.77
CA ASP A 143 12.33 11.85 3.22
C ASP A 143 11.22 10.85 3.60
N TYR A 144 10.26 10.61 2.69
CA TYR A 144 9.14 9.72 2.95
C TYR A 144 9.50 8.23 2.74
N PHE A 145 10.05 7.88 1.58
CA PHE A 145 10.31 6.47 1.23
C PHE A 145 11.69 5.97 1.61
N PHE A 146 12.62 6.87 1.91
CA PHE A 146 14.00 6.56 2.32
C PHE A 146 14.39 7.23 3.64
N PRO A 147 13.53 7.14 4.68
CA PRO A 147 13.84 7.77 5.96
C PRO A 147 15.18 7.22 6.50
N GLU A 148 16.02 8.11 7.08
CA GLU A 148 17.35 7.76 7.63
C GLU A 148 18.36 7.19 6.60
N VAL A 149 18.11 7.29 5.29
CA VAL A 149 19.02 6.78 4.26
C VAL A 149 20.43 7.36 4.38
N ARG A 150 20.55 8.57 4.92
CA ARG A 150 21.84 9.27 5.15
C ARG A 150 22.74 8.54 6.15
N GLU A 151 22.19 7.66 7.00
CA GLU A 151 22.95 6.82 7.92
C GLU A 151 23.61 5.61 7.22
N HIS A 152 23.23 5.35 5.96
CA HIS A 152 23.72 4.25 5.12
C HIS A 152 24.49 4.80 3.94
N THR A 153 25.81 4.97 4.07
CA THR A 153 26.67 5.65 3.07
C THR A 153 26.51 5.08 1.65
N ASP A 154 26.46 3.76 1.50
CA ASP A 154 26.31 3.08 0.22
C ASP A 154 24.93 3.35 -0.43
N LEU A 155 23.86 3.26 0.35
CA LEU A 155 22.51 3.57 -0.12
C LEU A 155 22.36 5.06 -0.43
N ASN A 156 22.88 5.94 0.42
CA ASN A 156 22.81 7.39 0.21
C ASN A 156 23.50 7.83 -1.08
N GLN A 157 24.67 7.26 -1.37
CA GLN A 157 25.39 7.54 -2.63
C GLN A 157 24.59 7.08 -3.85
N ALA A 158 23.98 5.88 -3.79
CA ALA A 158 23.14 5.37 -4.86
C ALA A 158 21.89 6.25 -5.06
N VAL A 159 21.21 6.65 -3.97
CA VAL A 159 20.07 7.56 -3.99
C VAL A 159 20.41 8.89 -4.65
N ILE A 160 21.53 9.54 -4.27
CA ILE A 160 21.99 10.80 -4.88
C ILE A 160 22.19 10.62 -6.39
N SER A 161 22.86 9.55 -6.80
CA SER A 161 23.10 9.27 -8.23
C SER A 161 21.79 9.08 -9.01
N LEU A 162 20.76 8.42 -8.44
CA LEU A 162 19.48 8.20 -9.10
C LEU A 162 18.64 9.48 -9.22
N VAL A 163 18.71 10.39 -8.24
CA VAL A 163 18.02 11.70 -8.31
C VAL A 163 18.42 12.48 -9.57
N GLU A 164 19.69 12.38 -9.98
CA GLU A 164 20.21 13.07 -11.17
C GLU A 164 19.74 12.44 -12.49
N GLN A 165 19.29 11.17 -12.47
CA GLN A 165 18.91 10.44 -13.69
C GLN A 165 17.52 10.76 -14.19
N THR A 166 16.56 10.92 -13.29
CA THR A 166 15.16 11.12 -13.68
C THR A 166 14.42 11.96 -12.63
N PRO A 167 13.78 13.06 -13.05
CA PRO A 167 12.97 13.86 -12.15
C PRO A 167 11.74 13.04 -11.67
N MET A 168 11.49 13.07 -10.37
CA MET A 168 10.33 12.46 -9.76
C MET A 168 9.08 13.28 -10.06
N ARG A 169 8.04 12.65 -10.63
CA ARG A 169 6.73 13.26 -10.82
C ARG A 169 5.90 13.08 -9.55
N GLN A 170 5.04 14.05 -9.25
CA GLN A 170 4.09 13.94 -8.17
C GLN A 170 2.75 14.49 -8.66
N ASP A 171 2.22 13.85 -9.68
CA ASP A 171 1.08 14.28 -10.48
C ASP A 171 -0.02 13.22 -10.60
N ARG A 172 0.10 12.11 -9.88
CA ARG A 172 -0.91 11.05 -9.81
C ARG A 172 -1.08 10.58 -8.37
N ILE A 173 -2.26 10.02 -8.08
CA ILE A 173 -2.43 9.26 -6.85
C ILE A 173 -1.64 7.95 -6.95
N ILE A 174 -0.89 7.65 -5.90
CA ILE A 174 -0.20 6.36 -5.73
C ILE A 174 -0.67 5.69 -4.44
N HIS A 175 -0.59 4.36 -4.41
CA HIS A 175 -0.79 3.60 -3.17
C HIS A 175 0.44 3.70 -2.25
N GLY A 176 1.63 3.76 -2.82
CA GLY A 176 2.91 3.86 -2.12
C GLY A 176 3.42 2.57 -1.47
N ASP A 177 2.56 1.54 -1.40
CA ASP A 177 2.92 0.22 -0.87
C ASP A 177 2.07 -0.92 -1.46
N PHE A 178 1.84 -0.90 -2.78
CA PHE A 178 1.03 -1.89 -3.46
C PHE A 178 1.76 -3.24 -3.54
N HIS A 179 1.32 -4.20 -2.76
CA HIS A 179 1.87 -5.57 -2.75
C HIS A 179 0.82 -6.60 -2.31
N LEU A 180 1.11 -7.89 -2.49
CA LEU A 180 0.15 -8.97 -2.21
C LEU A 180 -0.36 -9.00 -0.76
N GLY A 181 0.41 -8.52 0.21
CA GLY A 181 -0.03 -8.41 1.60
C GLY A 181 -1.10 -7.32 1.82
N ASN A 182 -1.19 -6.34 0.91
CA ASN A 182 -2.19 -5.28 0.92
C ASN A 182 -3.33 -5.54 -0.08
N ILE A 183 -3.50 -6.79 -0.50
CA ILE A 183 -4.60 -7.23 -1.36
C ILE A 183 -5.35 -8.36 -0.67
N VAL A 184 -6.66 -8.19 -0.55
CA VAL A 184 -7.57 -9.23 -0.06
C VAL A 184 -8.45 -9.75 -1.20
N GLU A 185 -8.93 -10.97 -1.05
CA GLU A 185 -9.77 -11.64 -2.05
C GLU A 185 -11.04 -12.17 -1.40
N GLU A 186 -12.17 -11.86 -2.00
CA GLU A 186 -13.46 -12.48 -1.72
C GLU A 186 -14.19 -12.82 -3.01
N GLN A 187 -14.60 -14.08 -3.19
CA GLN A 187 -15.33 -14.56 -4.38
C GLN A 187 -14.68 -14.15 -5.72
N GLN A 188 -13.35 -14.26 -5.81
CA GLN A 188 -12.53 -13.86 -6.97
C GLN A 188 -12.55 -12.36 -7.27
N ARG A 189 -12.94 -11.52 -6.33
CA ARG A 189 -12.78 -10.07 -6.39
C ARG A 189 -11.61 -9.67 -5.53
N PHE A 190 -10.73 -8.83 -6.05
CA PHE A 190 -9.59 -8.31 -5.32
C PHE A 190 -9.89 -6.89 -4.83
N THR A 191 -9.53 -6.62 -3.59
CA THR A 191 -9.66 -5.30 -2.96
C THR A 191 -8.30 -4.86 -2.43
N VAL A 192 -7.92 -3.64 -2.73
CA VAL A 192 -6.68 -3.00 -2.25
C VAL A 192 -6.96 -2.36 -0.91
N ILE A 193 -6.21 -2.76 0.10
CA ILE A 193 -6.31 -2.27 1.47
C ILE A 193 -5.04 -1.53 1.87
N ASP A 194 -5.07 -0.88 3.02
CA ASP A 194 -3.93 -0.19 3.65
C ASP A 194 -3.37 0.99 2.84
N TRP A 195 -4.20 2.02 2.71
CA TRP A 195 -3.88 3.27 2.03
C TRP A 195 -3.10 4.28 2.90
N THR A 196 -2.39 3.79 3.92
CA THR A 196 -1.58 4.62 4.83
C THR A 196 -0.54 5.46 4.08
N ASN A 197 0.02 4.93 2.99
CA ASN A 197 1.00 5.59 2.13
C ASN A 197 0.39 6.32 0.92
N GLY A 198 -0.94 6.40 0.83
CA GLY A 198 -1.64 7.06 -0.26
C GLY A 198 -1.30 8.55 -0.35
N GLN A 199 -0.83 9.02 -1.51
CA GLN A 199 -0.36 10.39 -1.71
C GLN A 199 -0.25 10.75 -3.19
N LEU A 200 0.01 12.03 -3.49
CA LEU A 200 0.51 12.43 -4.79
C LEU A 200 1.94 11.92 -4.97
N GLY A 201 2.16 11.15 -6.01
CA GLY A 201 3.46 10.55 -6.27
C GLY A 201 3.69 10.20 -7.73
N ASP A 202 4.75 9.44 -7.98
CA ASP A 202 5.14 8.98 -9.30
C ASP A 202 4.60 7.57 -9.55
N PRO A 203 3.69 7.36 -10.50
CA PRO A 203 3.14 6.05 -10.81
C PRO A 203 4.19 5.05 -11.29
N ARG A 204 5.31 5.53 -11.88
CA ARG A 204 6.43 4.67 -12.28
C ARG A 204 7.11 4.03 -11.09
N TYR A 205 7.23 4.80 -9.99
CA TYR A 205 7.78 4.29 -8.73
C TYR A 205 6.84 3.30 -8.05
N ASP A 206 5.55 3.61 -7.97
CA ASP A 206 4.57 2.73 -7.32
C ASP A 206 4.46 1.37 -8.06
N PHE A 207 4.46 1.42 -9.39
CA PHE A 207 4.56 0.22 -10.22
C PHE A 207 5.85 -0.55 -9.97
N ALA A 208 7.03 0.12 -10.01
CA ALA A 208 8.32 -0.52 -9.83
C ALA A 208 8.46 -1.15 -8.44
N TRP A 209 7.91 -0.53 -7.41
CA TRP A 209 7.84 -1.11 -6.07
C TRP A 209 7.11 -2.45 -6.07
N SER A 210 5.91 -2.50 -6.62
CA SER A 210 5.13 -3.74 -6.77
C SER A 210 5.88 -4.79 -7.56
N PHE A 211 6.47 -4.41 -8.68
CA PHE A 211 7.20 -5.30 -9.58
C PHE A 211 8.43 -5.92 -8.89
N ILE A 212 9.23 -5.12 -8.19
CA ILE A 212 10.42 -5.60 -7.46
C ILE A 212 10.02 -6.53 -6.31
N LEU A 213 8.97 -6.23 -5.57
CA LEU A 213 8.47 -7.12 -4.52
C LEU A 213 8.01 -8.47 -5.08
N LEU A 214 7.34 -8.49 -6.22
CA LEU A 214 6.97 -9.73 -6.90
C LEU A 214 8.20 -10.53 -7.36
N LYS A 215 9.24 -9.87 -7.91
CA LYS A 215 10.51 -10.53 -8.27
C LYS A 215 11.20 -11.13 -7.05
N ILE A 216 11.26 -10.40 -5.94
CA ILE A 216 11.96 -10.83 -4.72
C ILE A 216 11.20 -11.95 -4.01
N HIS A 217 9.91 -11.77 -3.77
CA HIS A 217 9.16 -12.65 -2.85
C HIS A 217 8.36 -13.75 -3.54
N ILE A 218 7.97 -13.55 -4.80
CA ILE A 218 7.12 -14.52 -5.52
C ILE A 218 7.92 -15.24 -6.61
N SER A 219 8.07 -14.62 -7.79
CA SER A 219 8.91 -15.14 -8.87
C SER A 219 9.05 -14.11 -9.99
N GLU A 220 10.13 -14.22 -10.76
CA GLU A 220 10.34 -13.41 -11.96
C GLU A 220 9.21 -13.59 -12.98
N ARG A 221 8.77 -14.83 -13.22
CA ARG A 221 7.66 -15.14 -14.13
C ARG A 221 6.38 -14.33 -13.80
N TYR A 222 5.98 -14.26 -12.53
CA TYR A 222 4.77 -13.53 -12.15
C TYR A 222 4.99 -12.02 -12.18
N ALA A 223 6.18 -11.55 -11.83
CA ALA A 223 6.55 -10.15 -11.98
C ALA A 223 6.47 -9.70 -13.45
N ASP A 224 7.02 -10.50 -14.39
CA ASP A 224 6.95 -10.21 -15.84
C ASP A 224 5.53 -10.18 -16.38
N MET A 225 4.65 -11.03 -15.86
CA MET A 225 3.23 -11.01 -16.22
C MET A 225 2.54 -9.75 -15.73
N PHE A 226 2.80 -9.34 -14.49
CA PHE A 226 2.31 -8.09 -13.92
C PHE A 226 2.82 -6.90 -14.73
N ARG A 227 4.13 -6.85 -15.02
CA ARG A 227 4.75 -5.82 -15.85
C ARG A 227 4.10 -5.73 -17.23
N SER A 228 4.00 -6.85 -17.92
CA SER A 228 3.44 -6.89 -19.27
C SER A 228 1.99 -6.41 -19.31
N ALA A 229 1.19 -6.75 -18.30
CA ALA A 229 -0.19 -6.32 -18.20
C ALA A 229 -0.31 -4.81 -17.87
N TYR A 230 0.50 -4.31 -16.94
CA TYR A 230 0.51 -2.90 -16.56
C TYR A 230 0.92 -1.99 -17.72
N LEU A 231 1.97 -2.38 -18.46
CA LEU A 231 2.52 -1.59 -19.57
C LEU A 231 1.63 -1.57 -20.83
N LEU A 232 0.56 -2.37 -20.90
CA LEU A 232 -0.44 -2.25 -21.98
C LEU A 232 -1.13 -0.89 -21.99
N ASP A 233 -1.42 -0.37 -20.81
CA ASP A 233 -2.17 0.88 -20.63
C ASP A 233 -1.28 2.05 -20.15
N ASN A 234 -0.02 1.76 -19.78
CA ASN A 234 0.91 2.73 -19.19
C ASN A 234 2.29 2.57 -19.82
N PHE A 235 2.49 3.24 -20.97
CA PHE A 235 3.78 3.17 -21.66
C PHE A 235 4.90 3.77 -20.80
N MET A 236 6.03 3.07 -20.76
CA MET A 236 7.25 3.49 -20.07
C MET A 236 8.46 3.03 -20.87
N GLU A 237 9.40 3.92 -21.12
CA GLU A 237 10.66 3.55 -21.77
C GLU A 237 11.48 2.59 -20.90
N GLN A 238 12.20 1.67 -21.52
CA GLN A 238 12.99 0.65 -20.80
C GLN A 238 14.00 1.32 -19.84
N GLU A 239 14.57 2.43 -20.23
CA GLU A 239 15.54 3.16 -19.41
C GLU A 239 14.88 3.77 -18.16
N GLU A 240 13.71 4.38 -18.31
CA GLU A 240 12.92 4.87 -17.17
C GLU A 240 12.57 3.72 -16.21
N LEU A 241 12.12 2.59 -16.77
CA LEU A 241 11.76 1.43 -15.97
C LEU A 241 12.94 0.96 -15.11
N GLU A 242 14.14 0.84 -15.68
CA GLU A 242 15.34 0.43 -14.94
C GLU A 242 15.73 1.40 -13.82
N VAL A 243 15.54 2.72 -14.02
CA VAL A 243 15.75 3.73 -12.95
C VAL A 243 14.77 3.49 -11.79
N PHE A 244 13.48 3.30 -12.07
CA PHE A 244 12.48 3.09 -11.03
C PHE A 244 12.60 1.71 -10.36
N GLU A 245 13.02 0.68 -11.07
CA GLU A 245 13.41 -0.60 -10.48
C GLU A 245 14.59 -0.45 -9.50
N ALA A 246 15.56 0.40 -9.85
CA ALA A 246 16.67 0.72 -8.94
C ALA A 246 16.15 1.41 -7.66
N TRP A 247 15.30 2.42 -7.77
CA TRP A 247 14.65 3.07 -6.62
C TRP A 247 13.96 2.05 -5.70
N ALA A 248 13.14 1.19 -6.29
CA ALA A 248 12.39 0.17 -5.55
C ALA A 248 13.33 -0.84 -4.86
N CYS A 249 14.41 -1.24 -5.52
CA CYS A 249 15.41 -2.14 -4.95
C CYS A 249 16.15 -1.50 -3.77
N LEU A 250 16.56 -0.22 -3.88
CA LEU A 250 17.19 0.52 -2.78
C LEU A 250 16.27 0.66 -1.57
N ARG A 251 14.97 0.97 -1.78
CA ARG A 251 13.99 0.99 -0.69
C ARG A 251 13.89 -0.37 -0.01
N TRP A 252 13.82 -1.45 -0.80
CA TRP A 252 13.77 -2.79 -0.24
C TRP A 252 15.01 -3.10 0.61
N ILE A 253 16.22 -2.74 0.16
CA ILE A 253 17.46 -2.93 0.93
C ILE A 253 17.41 -2.14 2.24
N LEU A 254 16.96 -0.89 2.21
CA LEU A 254 16.81 -0.06 3.40
C LEU A 254 15.86 -0.71 4.42
N LEU A 255 14.68 -1.14 3.98
CA LEU A 255 13.71 -1.84 4.83
C LEU A 255 14.25 -3.17 5.36
N ASN A 256 14.99 -3.92 4.54
CA ASN A 256 15.61 -5.17 4.98
C ASN A 256 16.66 -4.96 6.08
N ARG A 257 17.45 -3.90 6.01
CA ARG A 257 18.42 -3.52 7.06
C ARG A 257 17.73 -3.20 8.39
N ARG A 258 16.52 -2.66 8.32
CA ARG A 258 15.66 -2.38 9.49
C ARG A 258 14.90 -3.60 10.00
N GLY A 259 15.02 -4.74 9.34
CA GLY A 259 14.32 -5.97 9.70
C GLY A 259 12.83 -5.99 9.32
N SER A 260 12.39 -5.06 8.48
CA SER A 260 10.97 -4.87 8.10
C SER A 260 10.56 -5.64 6.84
N THR A 261 11.42 -6.53 6.32
CA THR A 261 11.10 -7.33 5.13
C THR A 261 10.90 -8.80 5.46
N PRO A 262 9.97 -9.51 4.76
CA PRO A 262 9.81 -10.94 4.93
C PRO A 262 11.10 -11.70 4.58
N LYS A 263 11.45 -12.70 5.39
CA LYS A 263 12.57 -13.60 5.14
C LYS A 263 12.13 -14.79 4.30
N GLY A 264 13.02 -15.30 3.44
CA GLY A 264 12.73 -16.48 2.63
C GLY A 264 13.99 -17.08 2.02
N PRO A 265 13.96 -18.38 1.62
CA PRO A 265 15.15 -19.14 1.22
C PRO A 265 15.86 -18.59 -0.03
N ASN A 266 15.14 -17.89 -0.91
CA ASN A 266 15.68 -17.37 -2.17
C ASN A 266 15.78 -15.84 -2.21
N VAL A 267 15.38 -15.13 -1.17
CA VAL A 267 15.31 -13.67 -1.16
C VAL A 267 16.66 -13.05 -1.46
N SER A 268 17.71 -13.39 -0.71
CA SER A 268 19.05 -12.86 -0.93
C SER A 268 19.59 -13.14 -2.35
N LYS A 269 19.37 -14.36 -2.87
CA LYS A 269 19.78 -14.73 -4.23
C LYS A 269 19.07 -13.88 -5.29
N ARG A 270 17.76 -13.67 -5.13
CA ARG A 270 16.97 -12.87 -6.07
C ARG A 270 17.36 -11.40 -6.04
N VAL A 271 17.60 -10.84 -4.85
CA VAL A 271 18.07 -9.46 -4.72
C VAL A 271 19.44 -9.28 -5.37
N LYS A 272 20.40 -10.19 -5.15
CA LYS A 272 21.70 -10.18 -5.85
C LYS A 272 21.54 -10.23 -7.37
N SER A 273 20.63 -11.04 -7.88
CA SER A 273 20.33 -11.13 -9.31
C SER A 273 19.79 -9.80 -9.85
N ILE A 274 18.87 -9.15 -9.12
CA ILE A 274 18.31 -7.84 -9.51
C ILE A 274 19.40 -6.78 -9.50
N LEU A 275 20.22 -6.70 -8.45
CA LEU A 275 21.32 -5.76 -8.35
C LEU A 275 22.31 -5.93 -9.52
N GLY A 276 22.71 -7.17 -9.81
CA GLY A 276 23.68 -7.47 -10.88
C GLY A 276 23.15 -7.26 -12.31
N SER A 277 21.81 -7.25 -12.49
CA SER A 277 21.20 -7.02 -13.81
C SER A 277 20.79 -5.58 -14.07
N ASN A 278 20.59 -4.76 -13.03
CA ASN A 278 20.18 -3.38 -13.17
C ASN A 278 21.41 -2.49 -13.46
N ARG A 279 21.38 -1.74 -14.56
CA ARG A 279 22.54 -0.94 -15.02
C ARG A 279 22.97 0.18 -14.06
N PHE A 280 22.08 0.67 -13.21
CA PHE A 280 22.36 1.71 -12.21
C PHE A 280 22.91 1.16 -10.90
N LEU A 281 22.77 -0.15 -10.66
CA LEU A 281 23.13 -0.79 -9.37
C LEU A 281 24.26 -1.81 -9.49
N LYS A 282 24.51 -2.38 -10.69
CA LYS A 282 25.41 -3.52 -10.89
C LYS A 282 26.84 -3.29 -10.47
N ASP A 283 27.32 -2.04 -10.54
CA ASP A 283 28.69 -1.65 -10.23
C ASP A 283 28.82 -1.09 -8.79
N LEU A 284 27.71 -1.09 -8.02
CA LEU A 284 27.67 -0.62 -6.64
C LEU A 284 27.81 -1.81 -5.68
N ASP A 285 28.45 -1.56 -4.54
CA ASP A 285 28.65 -2.55 -3.49
C ASP A 285 27.75 -2.24 -2.29
N PHE A 286 26.72 -3.07 -2.09
CA PHE A 286 25.79 -2.92 -0.99
C PHE A 286 26.15 -3.84 0.16
N GLN A 287 26.35 -3.29 1.35
CA GLN A 287 26.62 -4.04 2.55
C GLN A 287 25.52 -5.09 2.81
N GLY A 288 25.93 -6.34 3.00
CA GLY A 288 25.00 -7.49 3.17
C GLY A 288 24.62 -8.21 1.88
N PHE A 289 25.03 -7.70 0.70
CA PHE A 289 24.69 -8.27 -0.62
C PHE A 289 25.91 -8.49 -1.53
N LYS A 290 27.11 -8.68 -0.95
CA LYS A 290 28.32 -9.09 -1.67
C LYS A 290 28.24 -10.50 -2.21
#